data_d6476244612ed1fa1d56472b0f781667
#
_entry.id   d6476244612ed1fa1d56472b0f781667
#
_cell.length_a   1.000
_cell.length_b   1.000
_cell.length_c   1.000
_cell.angle_alpha   90.00
_cell.angle_beta   90.00
_cell.angle_gamma   90.00
#
_symmetry.space_group_name_H-M   'P 1'
#
loop_
_entity.id
_entity.type
_entity.pdbx_description
1 polymer ?
#
loop_
_entity_poly.entity_id
_entity_poly.type
_entity_poly.pdbx_seq_one_letter_code
_entity_poly.pdbx_strand_id
1 'polypeptide(L)'
;MNEIKEYESSIDIQNTKVVLEVGENLIRLYTQFAKDFPADSLAPMYLMKSADVAANINRSDLSIKYLDMVISQYPNYSKLPECYFFKGFVYETVIGDTEKAKEAYSAFLDKYPSHPMASNAKMIIENLSLSEEDLLNMIISKNKDN
;
A
#
# COMPACT_ATOMS: atom_id res chain seq x y z
N MET A 1 3.63 23.12 4.45
CA MET A 1 4.80 22.33 3.99
C MET A 1 5.92 22.23 5.03
N ASN A 2 6.31 23.33 5.66
CA ASN A 2 7.36 23.31 6.70
C ASN A 2 6.96 22.47 7.92
N GLU A 3 5.73 22.59 8.39
CA GLU A 3 5.21 21.84 9.54
C GLU A 3 5.29 20.32 9.34
N ILE A 4 4.99 19.81 8.14
CA ILE A 4 5.09 18.37 7.83
C ILE A 4 6.55 17.92 7.91
N LYS A 5 7.47 18.63 7.27
CA LYS A 5 8.90 18.28 7.24
C LYS A 5 9.54 18.38 8.62
N GLU A 6 9.16 19.38 9.40
CA GLU A 6 9.64 19.53 10.78
C GLU A 6 9.16 18.37 11.64
N TYR A 7 7.90 17.96 11.49
CA TYR A 7 7.36 16.81 12.23
C TYR A 7 8.03 15.51 11.82
N GLU A 8 8.18 15.25 10.51
CA GLU A 8 8.89 14.04 10.00
C GLU A 8 10.32 13.94 10.56
N SER A 9 11.03 15.06 10.70
CA SER A 9 12.41 15.08 11.20
C SER A 9 12.54 14.91 12.71
N SER A 10 11.46 15.12 13.46
CA SER A 10 11.44 15.05 14.94
C SER A 10 11.08 13.66 15.49
N ILE A 11 10.86 12.66 14.62
CA ILE A 11 10.32 11.35 15.02
C ILE A 11 11.38 10.49 15.71
N ASP A 12 11.08 10.05 16.95
CA ASP A 12 11.80 8.98 17.65
C ASP A 12 10.94 7.70 17.70
N ILE A 13 11.40 6.64 17.02
CA ILE A 13 10.61 5.44 16.70
C ILE A 13 10.75 4.31 17.74
N GLN A 14 11.27 4.56 18.93
CA GLN A 14 11.59 3.48 19.88
C GLN A 14 10.44 3.02 20.80
N ASN A 15 9.30 3.70 20.79
CA ASN A 15 8.14 3.36 21.64
C ASN A 15 6.88 3.17 20.82
N THR A 16 6.22 2.00 20.93
CA THR A 16 5.00 1.66 20.14
C THR A 16 3.86 2.67 20.29
N LYS A 17 3.66 3.22 21.50
CA LYS A 17 2.64 4.26 21.73
C LYS A 17 3.00 5.55 21.00
N VAL A 18 4.27 5.93 21.02
CA VAL A 18 4.78 7.11 20.31
C VAL A 18 4.66 6.91 18.80
N VAL A 19 4.98 5.71 18.30
CA VAL A 19 4.83 5.37 16.86
C VAL A 19 3.38 5.53 16.41
N LEU A 20 2.42 5.05 17.18
CA LEU A 20 1.00 5.19 16.86
C LEU A 20 0.56 6.67 16.82
N GLU A 21 0.92 7.43 17.85
CA GLU A 21 0.58 8.86 17.95
C GLU A 21 1.23 9.68 16.83
N VAL A 22 2.50 9.39 16.53
CA VAL A 22 3.22 10.01 15.41
C VAL A 22 2.55 9.68 14.08
N GLY A 23 2.19 8.41 13.88
CA GLY A 23 1.50 7.98 12.66
C GLY A 23 0.16 8.69 12.46
N GLU A 24 -0.65 8.80 13.51
CA GLU A 24 -1.94 9.51 13.46
C GLU A 24 -1.75 11.01 13.16
N ASN A 25 -0.75 11.64 13.75
CA ASN A 25 -0.42 13.04 13.47
C ASN A 25 0.08 13.26 12.03
N LEU A 26 0.91 12.36 11.51
CA LEU A 26 1.35 12.43 10.11
C LEU A 26 0.16 12.30 9.15
N ILE A 27 -0.72 11.33 9.37
CA ILE A 27 -1.93 11.16 8.56
C ILE A 27 -2.76 12.45 8.58
N ARG A 28 -2.95 13.04 9.76
CA ARG A 28 -3.69 14.29 9.91
C ARG A 28 -3.07 15.43 9.08
N LEU A 29 -1.75 15.62 9.18
CA LEU A 29 -1.04 16.67 8.44
C LEU A 29 -1.09 16.44 6.93
N TYR A 30 -0.82 15.22 6.47
CA TYR A 30 -0.84 14.87 5.05
C TYR A 30 -2.22 15.05 4.43
N THR A 31 -3.26 14.56 5.11
CA THR A 31 -4.64 14.63 4.60
C THR A 31 -5.19 16.04 4.65
N GLN A 32 -4.78 16.84 5.66
CA GLN A 32 -5.14 18.24 5.73
C GLN A 32 -4.53 19.02 4.55
N PHE A 33 -3.25 18.78 4.22
CA PHE A 33 -2.62 19.40 3.06
C PHE A 33 -3.36 19.08 1.76
N ALA A 34 -3.67 17.79 1.54
CA ALA A 34 -4.39 17.37 0.34
C ALA A 34 -5.80 17.96 0.24
N LYS A 35 -6.45 18.17 1.38
CA LYS A 35 -7.76 18.82 1.46
C LYS A 35 -7.69 20.32 1.15
N ASP A 36 -6.69 21.00 1.69
CA ASP A 36 -6.55 22.45 1.54
C ASP A 36 -5.99 22.82 0.15
N PHE A 37 -5.17 21.96 -0.43
CA PHE A 37 -4.49 22.17 -1.70
C PHE A 37 -4.71 21.02 -2.69
N PRO A 38 -5.96 20.70 -3.05
CA PRO A 38 -6.25 19.49 -3.86
C PRO A 38 -5.67 19.54 -5.28
N ALA A 39 -5.38 20.73 -5.79
CA ALA A 39 -4.76 20.92 -7.12
C ALA A 39 -3.23 20.96 -7.08
N ASP A 40 -2.63 20.91 -5.91
CA ASP A 40 -1.17 20.87 -5.77
C ASP A 40 -0.63 19.49 -6.19
N SER A 41 0.49 19.49 -6.90
CA SER A 41 1.14 18.25 -7.37
C SER A 41 1.59 17.33 -6.23
N LEU A 42 1.76 17.86 -5.03
CA LEU A 42 2.10 17.10 -3.82
C LEU A 42 0.89 16.43 -3.16
N ALA A 43 -0.35 16.84 -3.48
CA ALA A 43 -1.54 16.29 -2.84
C ALA A 43 -1.66 14.76 -3.00
N PRO A 44 -1.53 14.16 -4.20
CA PRO A 44 -1.57 12.71 -4.34
C PRO A 44 -0.40 12.00 -3.64
N MET A 45 0.78 12.61 -3.60
CA MET A 45 1.93 12.08 -2.87
C MET A 45 1.64 11.99 -1.36
N TYR A 46 1.06 13.03 -0.77
CA TYR A 46 0.72 13.02 0.65
C TYR A 46 -0.41 12.06 0.99
N LEU A 47 -1.38 11.88 0.10
CA LEU A 47 -2.40 10.83 0.28
C LEU A 47 -1.78 9.42 0.22
N MET A 48 -0.84 9.18 -0.69
CA MET A 48 -0.12 7.91 -0.77
C MET A 48 0.74 7.67 0.49
N LYS A 49 1.43 8.70 0.99
CA LYS A 49 2.14 8.63 2.27
C LYS A 49 1.19 8.35 3.45
N SER A 50 -0.01 8.92 3.44
CA SER A 50 -1.03 8.63 4.45
C SER A 50 -1.45 7.17 4.43
N ALA A 51 -1.60 6.58 3.23
CA ALA A 51 -1.91 5.17 3.07
C ALA A 51 -0.79 4.27 3.60
N ASP A 52 0.46 4.61 3.34
CA ASP A 52 1.62 3.87 3.84
C ASP A 52 1.71 3.92 5.37
N VAL A 53 1.61 5.10 5.95
CA VAL A 53 1.61 5.27 7.42
C VAL A 53 0.44 4.50 8.05
N ALA A 54 -0.76 4.59 7.46
CA ALA A 54 -1.94 3.90 7.95
C ALA A 54 -1.75 2.37 7.96
N ALA A 55 -1.15 1.80 6.91
CA ALA A 55 -0.83 0.37 6.85
C ALA A 55 0.17 -0.02 7.97
N ASN A 56 1.20 0.79 8.19
CA ASN A 56 2.24 0.54 9.19
C ASN A 56 1.73 0.63 10.64
N ILE A 57 0.70 1.43 10.90
CA ILE A 57 0.05 1.51 12.22
C ILE A 57 -1.20 0.62 12.33
N ASN A 58 -1.35 -0.32 11.41
CA ASN A 58 -2.47 -1.28 11.37
C ASN A 58 -3.86 -0.65 11.21
N ARG A 59 -3.92 0.49 10.52
CA ARG A 59 -5.17 1.16 10.12
C ARG A 59 -5.44 0.90 8.63
N SER A 60 -5.68 -0.36 8.32
CA SER A 60 -5.90 -0.83 6.95
C SER A 60 -7.08 -0.19 6.24
N ASP A 61 -8.16 0.11 6.98
CA ASP A 61 -9.33 0.85 6.51
C ASP A 61 -8.96 2.22 5.93
N LEU A 62 -8.11 2.95 6.64
CA LEU A 62 -7.60 4.25 6.19
C LEU A 62 -6.62 4.11 5.03
N SER A 63 -5.77 3.09 5.06
CA SER A 63 -4.83 2.82 3.96
C SER A 63 -5.57 2.64 2.64
N ILE A 64 -6.56 1.75 2.61
CA ILE A 64 -7.38 1.51 1.41
C ILE A 64 -8.14 2.78 1.00
N LYS A 65 -8.73 3.50 1.96
CA LYS A 65 -9.43 4.76 1.69
C LYS A 65 -8.56 5.77 0.95
N TYR A 66 -7.34 6.00 1.44
CA TYR A 66 -6.45 7.00 0.83
C TYR A 66 -5.91 6.54 -0.52
N LEU A 67 -5.63 5.25 -0.72
CA LEU A 67 -5.28 4.71 -2.04
C LEU A 67 -6.42 4.89 -3.04
N ASP A 68 -7.66 4.62 -2.64
CA ASP A 68 -8.83 4.83 -3.48
C ASP A 68 -9.05 6.31 -3.83
N MET A 69 -8.74 7.23 -2.90
CA MET A 69 -8.76 8.66 -3.18
C MET A 69 -7.74 9.06 -4.23
N VAL A 70 -6.50 8.56 -4.16
CA VAL A 70 -5.49 8.83 -5.20
C VAL A 70 -5.95 8.29 -6.55
N ILE A 71 -6.40 7.05 -6.59
CA ILE A 71 -6.84 6.38 -7.82
C ILE A 71 -8.00 7.13 -8.48
N SER A 72 -8.99 7.60 -7.71
CA SER A 72 -10.18 8.26 -8.25
C SER A 72 -9.99 9.73 -8.56
N GLN A 73 -9.22 10.46 -7.75
CA GLN A 73 -9.11 11.92 -7.84
C GLN A 73 -7.88 12.39 -8.63
N TYR A 74 -6.84 11.54 -8.75
CA TYR A 74 -5.57 11.90 -9.39
C TYR A 74 -5.17 10.89 -10.48
N PRO A 75 -5.98 10.75 -11.55
CA PRO A 75 -5.75 9.73 -12.59
C PRO A 75 -4.44 9.92 -13.38
N ASN A 76 -3.85 11.11 -13.31
CA ASN A 76 -2.59 11.44 -13.99
C ASN A 76 -1.36 11.39 -13.06
N TYR A 77 -1.54 10.94 -11.82
CA TYR A 77 -0.42 10.81 -10.89
C TYR A 77 0.59 9.76 -11.37
N SER A 78 1.87 10.14 -11.43
CA SER A 78 2.94 9.29 -11.98
C SER A 78 3.12 7.96 -11.25
N LYS A 79 2.78 7.91 -9.97
CA LYS A 79 2.85 6.70 -9.12
C LYS A 79 1.48 6.01 -8.96
N LEU A 80 0.56 6.23 -9.87
CA LEU A 80 -0.73 5.56 -9.85
C LEU A 80 -0.61 4.02 -9.95
N PRO A 81 0.31 3.46 -10.79
CA PRO A 81 0.53 2.01 -10.80
C PRO A 81 0.91 1.46 -9.42
N GLU A 82 1.79 2.14 -8.70
CA GLU A 82 2.22 1.76 -7.35
C GLU A 82 1.04 1.79 -6.36
N CYS A 83 0.11 2.71 -6.52
CA CYS A 83 -1.10 2.76 -5.68
C CYS A 83 -1.99 1.52 -5.88
N TYR A 84 -2.18 1.08 -7.12
CA TYR A 84 -2.92 -0.15 -7.42
C TYR A 84 -2.24 -1.38 -6.83
N PHE A 85 -0.92 -1.50 -7.01
CA PHE A 85 -0.14 -2.61 -6.46
C PHE A 85 -0.18 -2.60 -4.92
N PHE A 86 0.03 -1.45 -4.30
CA PHE A 86 0.02 -1.30 -2.84
C PHE A 86 -1.34 -1.65 -2.22
N LYS A 87 -2.43 -1.36 -2.93
CA LYS A 87 -3.76 -1.79 -2.50
C LYS A 87 -3.86 -3.32 -2.40
N GLY A 88 -3.33 -4.05 -3.38
CA GLY A 88 -3.20 -5.50 -3.33
C GLY A 88 -2.38 -5.98 -2.14
N PHE A 89 -1.23 -5.34 -1.91
CA PHE A 89 -0.35 -5.63 -0.78
C PHE A 89 -1.05 -5.43 0.58
N VAL A 90 -1.82 -4.36 0.75
CA VAL A 90 -2.56 -4.10 2.00
C VAL A 90 -3.62 -5.18 2.24
N TYR A 91 -4.36 -5.58 1.22
CA TYR A 91 -5.32 -6.68 1.35
C TYR A 91 -4.64 -8.00 1.70
N GLU A 92 -3.51 -8.29 1.07
CA GLU A 92 -2.76 -9.52 1.30
C GLU A 92 -2.15 -9.59 2.70
N THR A 93 -1.39 -8.55 3.09
CA THR A 93 -0.49 -8.63 4.25
C THR A 93 -1.05 -8.00 5.52
N VAL A 94 -1.87 -6.95 5.41
CA VAL A 94 -2.41 -6.24 6.57
C VAL A 94 -3.80 -6.74 6.94
N ILE A 95 -4.66 -6.94 5.95
CA ILE A 95 -6.04 -7.41 6.16
C ILE A 95 -6.12 -8.94 6.13
N GLY A 96 -5.33 -9.60 5.29
CA GLY A 96 -5.37 -11.04 5.10
C GLY A 96 -6.55 -11.50 4.22
N ASP A 97 -7.11 -10.62 3.40
CA ASP A 97 -8.20 -10.93 2.48
C ASP A 97 -7.64 -11.33 1.11
N THR A 98 -7.46 -12.62 0.91
CA THR A 98 -6.85 -13.21 -0.29
C THR A 98 -7.65 -12.89 -1.56
N GLU A 99 -8.98 -12.90 -1.51
CA GLU A 99 -9.80 -12.64 -2.69
C GLU A 99 -9.70 -11.18 -3.13
N LYS A 100 -9.82 -10.25 -2.20
CA LYS A 100 -9.63 -8.82 -2.49
C LYS A 100 -8.20 -8.49 -2.91
N ALA A 101 -7.21 -9.19 -2.37
CA ALA A 101 -5.82 -9.05 -2.82
C ALA A 101 -5.69 -9.46 -4.29
N LYS A 102 -6.22 -10.62 -4.69
CA LYS A 102 -6.23 -11.07 -6.09
C LYS A 102 -6.94 -10.08 -7.02
N GLU A 103 -8.10 -9.56 -6.61
CA GLU A 103 -8.83 -8.55 -7.37
C GLU A 103 -7.99 -7.29 -7.59
N ALA A 104 -7.33 -6.79 -6.54
CA ALA A 104 -6.51 -5.58 -6.60
C ALA A 104 -5.27 -5.77 -7.48
N TYR A 105 -4.54 -6.88 -7.34
CA TYR A 105 -3.41 -7.18 -8.21
C TYR A 105 -3.83 -7.43 -9.66
N SER A 106 -4.99 -8.04 -9.89
CA SER A 106 -5.53 -8.24 -11.24
C SER A 106 -5.90 -6.90 -11.90
N ALA A 107 -6.49 -5.98 -11.16
CA ALA A 107 -6.77 -4.63 -11.63
C ALA A 107 -5.48 -3.88 -12.00
N PHE A 108 -4.42 -4.05 -11.22
CA PHE A 108 -3.09 -3.53 -11.54
C PHE A 108 -2.58 -4.09 -12.87
N LEU A 109 -2.63 -5.42 -13.06
CA LEU A 109 -2.16 -6.08 -14.28
C LEU A 109 -2.96 -5.69 -15.52
N ASP A 110 -4.28 -5.57 -15.39
CA ASP A 110 -5.15 -5.18 -16.50
C ASP A 110 -4.82 -3.76 -16.99
N LYS A 111 -4.49 -2.87 -16.07
CA LYS A 111 -4.22 -1.48 -16.40
C LYS A 111 -2.76 -1.21 -16.76
N TYR A 112 -1.83 -1.94 -16.15
CA TYR A 112 -0.38 -1.74 -16.30
C TYR A 112 0.38 -3.03 -16.64
N PRO A 113 0.02 -3.73 -17.75
CA PRO A 113 0.59 -5.04 -18.06
C PRO A 113 2.09 -5.02 -18.36
N SER A 114 2.62 -3.85 -18.73
CA SER A 114 4.06 -3.66 -19.04
C SER A 114 4.86 -3.00 -17.92
N HIS A 115 4.24 -2.79 -16.75
CA HIS A 115 4.94 -2.20 -15.62
C HIS A 115 6.03 -3.16 -15.07
N PRO A 116 7.17 -2.65 -14.57
CA PRO A 116 8.23 -3.51 -13.99
C PRO A 116 7.75 -4.47 -12.91
N MET A 117 6.71 -4.12 -12.14
CA MET A 117 6.13 -4.99 -11.10
C MET A 117 5.07 -5.98 -11.64
N ALA A 118 4.78 -6.01 -12.94
CA ALA A 118 3.73 -6.87 -13.49
C ALA A 118 4.03 -8.35 -13.28
N SER A 119 5.27 -8.79 -13.46
CA SER A 119 5.65 -10.19 -13.21
C SER A 119 5.52 -10.57 -11.74
N ASN A 120 5.83 -9.67 -10.82
CA ASN A 120 5.61 -9.90 -9.38
C ASN A 120 4.13 -10.06 -9.06
N ALA A 121 3.27 -9.20 -9.61
CA ALA A 121 1.83 -9.30 -9.42
C ALA A 121 1.27 -10.63 -9.92
N LYS A 122 1.70 -11.10 -11.10
CA LYS A 122 1.31 -12.41 -11.63
C LYS A 122 1.71 -13.56 -10.70
N MET A 123 2.96 -13.56 -10.23
CA MET A 123 3.48 -14.56 -9.30
C MET A 123 2.70 -14.56 -7.97
N ILE A 124 2.40 -13.39 -7.44
CA ILE A 124 1.61 -13.27 -6.20
C ILE A 124 0.21 -13.84 -6.39
N ILE A 125 -0.48 -13.52 -7.49
CA ILE A 125 -1.82 -14.03 -7.78
C ILE A 125 -1.79 -15.55 -7.90
N GLU A 126 -0.80 -16.12 -8.59
CA GLU A 126 -0.61 -17.56 -8.72
C GLU A 126 -0.43 -18.22 -7.35
N ASN A 127 0.43 -17.67 -6.50
CA ASN A 127 0.66 -18.19 -5.14
C ASN A 127 -0.57 -18.07 -4.24
N LEU A 128 -1.30 -16.98 -4.31
CA LEU A 128 -2.55 -16.78 -3.56
C LEU A 128 -3.67 -17.71 -4.02
N SER A 129 -3.58 -18.24 -5.22
CA SER A 129 -4.55 -19.18 -5.79
C SER A 129 -4.26 -20.64 -5.46
N LEU A 130 -3.10 -20.94 -4.84
CA LEU A 130 -2.72 -22.28 -4.42
C LEU A 130 -3.39 -22.66 -3.11
N SER A 131 -3.78 -23.95 -2.97
CA SER A 131 -4.22 -24.50 -1.70
C SER A 131 -3.02 -24.65 -0.73
N GLU A 132 -3.30 -24.81 0.57
CA GLU A 132 -2.27 -25.12 1.58
C GLU A 132 -1.51 -26.39 1.23
N GLU A 133 -2.20 -27.41 0.70
CA GLU A 133 -1.61 -28.66 0.24
C GLU A 133 -0.64 -28.44 -0.92
N ASP A 134 -1.03 -27.63 -1.92
CA ASP A 134 -0.17 -27.29 -3.05
C ASP A 134 1.10 -26.56 -2.60
N LEU A 135 0.96 -25.60 -1.68
CA LEU A 135 2.08 -24.86 -1.09
C LEU A 135 3.04 -25.79 -0.34
N LEU A 136 2.50 -26.72 0.46
CA LEU A 136 3.29 -27.71 1.18
C LEU A 136 4.05 -28.62 0.21
N ASN A 137 3.41 -29.11 -0.84
CA ASN A 137 4.02 -29.95 -1.87
C ASN A 137 5.15 -29.21 -2.60
N MET A 138 5.00 -27.92 -2.90
CA MET A 138 6.05 -27.09 -3.49
C MET A 138 7.28 -26.97 -2.57
N ILE A 139 7.08 -26.77 -1.26
CA ILE A 139 8.15 -26.69 -0.26
C ILE A 139 8.91 -28.02 -0.18
N ILE A 140 8.19 -29.14 -0.12
CA ILE A 140 8.78 -30.50 -0.07
C ILE A 140 9.60 -30.78 -1.33
N SER A 141 9.11 -30.44 -2.51
CA SER A 141 9.82 -30.61 -3.79
C SER A 141 11.12 -29.83 -3.84
N LYS A 142 11.13 -28.58 -3.40
CA LYS A 142 12.34 -27.74 -3.32
C LYS A 142 13.39 -28.29 -2.36
N ASN A 143 12.97 -28.90 -1.26
CA ASN A 143 13.88 -29.50 -0.30
C ASN A 143 14.51 -30.81 -0.76
N LYS A 144 13.89 -31.50 -1.74
CA LYS A 144 14.45 -32.72 -2.35
C LYS A 144 15.52 -32.45 -3.41
N ASP A 145 15.47 -31.29 -4.06
CA ASP A 145 16.43 -30.89 -5.11
C ASP A 145 17.69 -30.22 -4.54
N ASN A 146 17.76 -30.06 -3.24
CA ASN A 146 18.94 -29.64 -2.47
C ASN A 146 19.53 -30.82 -1.67
#